data_0fc09add14e25f06fe62da89cd1c5640
#
_entry.id   0fc09add14e25f06fe62da89cd1c5640
#
_cell.length_a   1.000
_cell.length_b   1.000
_cell.length_c   1.000
_cell.angle_alpha   90.00
_cell.angle_beta   90.00
_cell.angle_gamma   90.00
#
_symmetry.space_group_name_H-M   'P 1'
#
loop_
_entity.id
_entity.type
_entity.pdbx_description
1 polymer ?
#
loop_
_entity_poly.entity_id
_entity_poly.type
_entity_poly.pdbx_seq_one_letter_code
_entity_poly.pdbx_strand_id
1 'polypeptide(L)'
;MSTYAASAKQYAERVVSHEILTCEWVQKACKRQLDDLIRFKRKSSLYQFNPELLDRYGRSYRPADNLCAFIERLPHVKGPLASKMIVLEPWQVFILSTVFGWVKSDGKRRFRRSYIEVPRGNAKSTLSSAVGLYMLAADREGGAEVYSLATTRDQARIVFGDAQTMARLSPGFRNRFAVNVGAHNMHVLQTGSKFEALSAEGSTLDGLNIHFGCIDELHAHKTRTVYDVVETGTGKRDNSLLWVITTAGSNRSGICYEVRSFVTKLLNRVFEDDSQFGIIYGLDEGDDWTAKDSLIKANPNWGISVREEILVPLQAKAMQLPSAVNNFKTKHLNEWVSADTAWMDMRSWDASA
;
A
#
# COMPACT_ATOMS: atom_id res chain seq x y z
N MET A 1 7.75 15.18 21.23
CA MET A 1 7.88 14.62 19.88
C MET A 1 6.49 14.53 19.26
N SER A 2 6.36 14.91 18.01
CA SER A 2 5.10 14.72 17.25
C SER A 2 4.79 13.22 17.19
N THR A 3 3.54 12.81 17.40
CA THR A 3 3.11 11.42 17.18
C THR A 3 3.00 11.15 15.68
N TYR A 4 3.07 9.89 15.25
CA TYR A 4 2.86 9.54 13.83
C TYR A 4 1.47 9.97 13.34
N ALA A 5 0.45 9.86 14.20
CA ALA A 5 -0.89 10.36 13.90
C ALA A 5 -0.91 11.88 13.63
N ALA A 6 -0.14 12.67 14.37
CA ALA A 6 0.00 14.10 14.12
C ALA A 6 0.76 14.39 12.81
N SER A 7 1.82 13.63 12.52
CA SER A 7 2.55 13.73 11.25
C SER A 7 1.68 13.37 10.04
N ALA A 8 0.84 12.33 10.17
CA ALA A 8 -0.15 11.95 9.15
C ALA A 8 -1.15 13.07 8.88
N LYS A 9 -1.66 13.72 9.94
CA LYS A 9 -2.58 14.86 9.82
C LYS A 9 -1.89 16.04 9.14
N GLN A 10 -0.65 16.38 9.55
CA GLN A 10 0.12 17.45 8.93
C GLN A 10 0.38 17.20 7.44
N TYR A 11 0.73 15.96 7.05
CA TYR A 11 0.86 15.60 5.65
C TYR A 11 -0.43 15.86 4.88
N ALA A 12 -1.59 15.42 5.41
CA ALA A 12 -2.88 15.61 4.77
C ALA A 12 -3.23 17.11 4.63
N GLU A 13 -2.96 17.92 5.65
CA GLU A 13 -3.16 19.37 5.61
C GLU A 13 -2.31 20.04 4.52
N ARG A 14 -1.03 19.68 4.43
CA ARG A 14 -0.10 20.23 3.43
C ARG A 14 -0.44 19.79 1.99
N VAL A 15 -0.97 18.60 1.82
CA VAL A 15 -1.49 18.14 0.51
C VAL A 15 -2.73 18.94 0.11
N VAL A 16 -3.68 19.10 1.02
CA VAL A 16 -4.94 19.83 0.73
C VAL A 16 -4.72 21.33 0.55
N SER A 17 -3.69 21.91 1.19
CA SER A 17 -3.28 23.31 0.99
C SER A 17 -2.39 23.51 -0.27
N HIS A 18 -2.13 22.45 -1.04
CA HIS A 18 -1.27 22.46 -2.24
C HIS A 18 0.21 22.81 -1.97
N GLU A 19 0.68 22.70 -0.72
CA GLU A 19 2.11 22.82 -0.39
C GLU A 19 2.93 21.62 -0.90
N ILE A 20 2.29 20.45 -1.02
CA ILE A 20 2.89 19.24 -1.58
C ILE A 20 2.22 18.99 -2.93
N LEU A 21 3.04 18.95 -4.00
CA LEU A 21 2.56 18.65 -5.35
C LEU A 21 2.09 17.20 -5.44
N THR A 22 0.79 17.01 -5.67
CA THR A 22 0.15 15.70 -5.80
C THR A 22 -1.03 15.76 -6.77
N CYS A 23 -1.45 14.59 -7.28
CA CYS A 23 -2.65 14.50 -8.09
C CYS A 23 -3.93 14.63 -7.24
N GLU A 24 -5.06 14.86 -7.94
CA GLU A 24 -6.38 15.03 -7.31
C GLU A 24 -6.79 13.85 -6.40
N TRP A 25 -6.40 12.61 -6.74
CA TRP A 25 -6.77 11.44 -5.95
C TRP A 25 -6.10 11.40 -4.60
N VAL A 26 -4.84 11.85 -4.51
CA VAL A 26 -4.14 12.00 -3.23
C VAL A 26 -4.79 13.13 -2.42
N GLN A 27 -5.13 14.26 -3.06
CA GLN A 27 -5.81 15.37 -2.39
C GLN A 27 -7.17 14.92 -1.83
N LYS A 28 -7.97 14.17 -2.61
CA LYS A 28 -9.26 13.63 -2.17
C LYS A 28 -9.13 12.63 -1.02
N ALA A 29 -8.11 11.76 -1.05
CA ALA A 29 -7.83 10.83 0.03
C ALA A 29 -7.44 11.56 1.33
N CYS A 30 -6.57 12.57 1.23
CA CYS A 30 -6.19 13.42 2.36
C CYS A 30 -7.37 14.23 2.90
N LYS A 31 -8.17 14.82 2.00
CA LYS A 31 -9.39 15.54 2.40
C LYS A 31 -10.38 14.64 3.12
N ARG A 32 -10.59 13.39 2.63
CA ARG A 32 -11.45 12.41 3.31
C ARG A 32 -10.98 12.17 4.74
N GLN A 33 -9.68 11.97 4.96
CA GLN A 33 -9.11 11.78 6.30
C GLN A 33 -9.37 13.00 7.21
N LEU A 34 -9.18 14.22 6.70
CA LEU A 34 -9.42 15.44 7.49
C LEU A 34 -10.91 15.62 7.82
N ASP A 35 -11.80 15.35 6.86
CA ASP A 35 -13.24 15.38 7.06
C ASP A 35 -13.69 14.32 8.09
N ASP A 36 -13.12 13.13 8.05
CA ASP A 36 -13.39 12.05 9.02
C ASP A 36 -12.91 12.42 10.43
N LEU A 37 -11.78 13.11 10.58
CA LEU A 37 -11.32 13.63 11.87
C LEU A 37 -12.29 14.63 12.48
N ILE A 38 -13.02 15.39 11.65
CA ILE A 38 -14.07 16.30 12.08
C ILE A 38 -15.36 15.52 12.39
N ARG A 39 -15.79 14.62 11.46
CA ARG A 39 -17.00 13.80 11.56
C ARG A 39 -17.02 12.95 12.83
N PHE A 40 -15.89 12.33 13.16
CA PHE A 40 -15.76 11.41 14.30
C PHE A 40 -15.02 12.00 15.51
N LYS A 41 -15.09 13.31 15.69
CA LYS A 41 -14.39 14.03 16.78
C LYS A 41 -14.90 13.64 18.19
N ARG A 42 -16.17 13.25 18.34
CA ARG A 42 -16.77 12.94 19.63
C ARG A 42 -16.35 11.56 20.12
N LYS A 43 -16.09 11.40 21.42
CA LYS A 43 -15.76 10.11 22.03
C LYS A 43 -16.84 9.02 21.85
N SER A 44 -18.10 9.42 21.69
CA SER A 44 -19.24 8.55 21.40
C SER A 44 -19.41 8.21 19.91
N SER A 45 -18.51 8.68 19.04
CA SER A 45 -18.56 8.39 17.61
C SER A 45 -18.27 6.90 17.35
N LEU A 46 -18.84 6.38 16.26
CA LEU A 46 -18.66 4.98 15.82
C LEU A 46 -17.19 4.59 15.67
N TYR A 47 -16.37 5.54 15.20
CA TYR A 47 -14.93 5.37 15.02
C TYR A 47 -14.15 6.43 15.79
N GLN A 48 -12.95 6.05 16.23
CA GLN A 48 -11.99 6.95 16.87
C GLN A 48 -10.64 6.82 16.18
N PHE A 49 -9.98 7.95 15.95
CA PHE A 49 -8.65 7.96 15.32
C PHE A 49 -7.56 7.90 16.37
N ASN A 50 -6.76 6.85 16.30
CA ASN A 50 -5.58 6.60 17.14
C ASN A 50 -5.84 6.76 18.65
N PRO A 51 -6.95 6.18 19.18
CA PRO A 51 -7.25 6.29 20.61
C PRO A 51 -6.23 5.52 21.42
N GLU A 52 -6.15 5.85 22.69
CA GLU A 52 -5.43 5.04 23.65
C GLU A 52 -6.25 3.79 23.99
N LEU A 53 -5.68 2.62 23.70
CA LEU A 53 -6.27 1.32 23.94
C LEU A 53 -5.40 0.54 24.92
N LEU A 54 -5.96 -0.46 25.56
CA LEU A 54 -5.23 -1.42 26.40
C LEU A 54 -5.10 -2.77 25.69
N ASP A 55 -3.91 -3.36 25.75
CA ASP A 55 -3.72 -4.74 25.29
C ASP A 55 -4.22 -5.74 26.36
N ARG A 56 -4.20 -7.05 26.03
CA ARG A 56 -4.62 -8.13 26.96
C ARG A 56 -3.83 -8.20 28.27
N TYR A 57 -2.73 -7.47 28.37
CA TYR A 57 -1.90 -7.38 29.57
C TYR A 57 -2.06 -6.03 30.29
N GLY A 58 -3.05 -5.21 29.88
CA GLY A 58 -3.31 -3.88 30.47
C GLY A 58 -2.31 -2.80 30.04
N ARG A 59 -1.47 -3.05 29.02
CA ARG A 59 -0.50 -2.06 28.55
C ARG A 59 -1.14 -1.13 27.51
N SER A 60 -0.97 0.16 27.73
CA SER A 60 -1.49 1.19 26.82
C SER A 60 -0.75 1.19 25.48
N TYR A 61 -1.50 1.40 24.40
CA TYR A 61 -0.97 1.62 23.06
C TYR A 61 -1.91 2.48 22.23
N ARG A 62 -1.37 3.09 21.16
CA ARG A 62 -2.13 3.80 20.13
C ARG A 62 -1.90 3.11 18.79
N PRO A 63 -2.96 2.67 18.07
CA PRO A 63 -2.81 1.79 16.90
C PRO A 63 -1.88 2.30 15.81
N ALA A 64 -2.05 3.55 15.37
CA ALA A 64 -1.20 4.16 14.34
C ALA A 64 0.26 4.30 14.80
N ASP A 65 0.45 4.86 16.00
CA ASP A 65 1.80 5.10 16.53
C ASP A 65 2.53 3.78 16.77
N ASN A 66 1.81 2.74 17.24
CA ASN A 66 2.38 1.43 17.49
C ASN A 66 2.87 0.74 16.20
N LEU A 67 2.08 0.80 15.12
CA LEU A 67 2.48 0.25 13.82
C LEU A 67 3.68 0.98 13.25
N CYS A 68 3.63 2.30 13.16
CA CYS A 68 4.72 3.08 12.58
C CYS A 68 6.03 2.89 13.37
N ALA A 69 5.97 2.96 14.71
CA ALA A 69 7.13 2.70 15.55
C ALA A 69 7.64 1.24 15.45
N PHE A 70 6.78 0.27 15.16
CA PHE A 70 7.18 -1.10 14.88
C PHE A 70 7.96 -1.19 13.58
N ILE A 71 7.46 -0.57 12.49
CA ILE A 71 8.09 -0.61 11.18
C ILE A 71 9.47 0.05 11.20
N GLU A 72 9.63 1.18 11.89
CA GLU A 72 10.93 1.86 11.99
C GLU A 72 11.98 1.11 12.83
N ARG A 73 11.60 0.00 13.46
CA ARG A 73 12.55 -0.95 14.11
C ARG A 73 12.98 -2.10 13.21
N LEU A 74 12.49 -2.13 11.97
CA LEU A 74 12.89 -3.12 10.98
C LEU A 74 13.94 -2.53 10.03
N PRO A 75 14.89 -3.34 9.56
CA PRO A 75 15.90 -2.88 8.61
C PRO A 75 15.38 -2.92 7.16
N HIS A 76 15.91 -2.05 6.32
CA HIS A 76 15.89 -2.25 4.88
C HIS A 76 16.68 -3.51 4.50
N VAL A 77 16.24 -4.20 3.46
CA VAL A 77 16.83 -5.49 3.06
C VAL A 77 17.52 -5.46 1.70
N LYS A 78 17.35 -4.37 0.92
CA LYS A 78 17.87 -4.25 -0.45
C LYS A 78 18.43 -2.85 -0.72
N GLY A 79 19.31 -2.79 -1.73
CA GLY A 79 19.85 -1.55 -2.27
C GLY A 79 20.77 -0.79 -1.31
N PRO A 80 20.99 0.52 -1.55
CA PRO A 80 21.94 1.33 -0.77
C PRO A 80 21.55 1.53 0.71
N LEU A 81 20.30 1.25 1.06
CA LEU A 81 19.80 1.35 2.42
C LEU A 81 19.82 0.01 3.17
N ALA A 82 20.28 -1.08 2.54
CA ALA A 82 20.32 -2.40 3.17
C ALA A 82 20.97 -2.34 4.56
N SER A 83 20.36 -3.01 5.53
CA SER A 83 20.72 -3.04 6.95
C SER A 83 20.54 -1.73 7.74
N LYS A 84 20.16 -0.62 7.10
CA LYS A 84 19.76 0.60 7.82
C LYS A 84 18.31 0.45 8.29
N MET A 85 17.97 1.02 9.45
CA MET A 85 16.59 1.03 9.94
C MET A 85 15.70 1.80 8.97
N ILE A 86 14.48 1.33 8.81
CA ILE A 86 13.46 2.03 8.02
C ILE A 86 13.15 3.37 8.68
N VAL A 87 13.15 4.42 7.88
CA VAL A 87 12.60 5.73 8.23
C VAL A 87 11.37 5.92 7.35
N LEU A 88 10.21 6.06 7.97
CA LEU A 88 8.95 6.22 7.25
C LEU A 88 8.82 7.64 6.69
N GLU A 89 8.59 7.72 5.39
CA GLU A 89 8.29 8.98 4.72
C GLU A 89 6.88 9.49 5.08
N PRO A 90 6.63 10.80 5.05
CA PRO A 90 5.34 11.38 5.45
C PRO A 90 4.12 10.76 4.77
N TRP A 91 4.21 10.41 3.49
CA TRP A 91 3.15 9.75 2.74
C TRP A 91 2.89 8.31 3.22
N GLN A 92 3.94 7.58 3.63
CA GLN A 92 3.84 6.25 4.22
C GLN A 92 3.20 6.32 5.60
N VAL A 93 3.64 7.27 6.43
CA VAL A 93 3.04 7.55 7.73
C VAL A 93 1.56 7.88 7.57
N PHE A 94 1.17 8.67 6.56
CA PHE A 94 -0.23 8.99 6.28
C PHE A 94 -1.05 7.73 5.98
N ILE A 95 -0.60 6.86 5.07
CA ILE A 95 -1.30 5.63 4.69
C ILE A 95 -1.44 4.70 5.91
N LEU A 96 -0.32 4.41 6.58
CA LEU A 96 -0.28 3.50 7.72
C LEU A 96 -1.13 4.00 8.89
N SER A 97 -0.99 5.27 9.23
CA SER A 97 -1.76 5.87 10.31
C SER A 97 -3.25 5.91 10.00
N THR A 98 -3.63 6.19 8.74
CA THR A 98 -5.04 6.21 8.36
C THR A 98 -5.65 4.81 8.40
N VAL A 99 -5.00 3.82 7.78
CA VAL A 99 -5.53 2.45 7.70
C VAL A 99 -5.64 1.80 9.08
N PHE A 100 -4.63 1.97 9.94
CA PHE A 100 -4.58 1.28 11.22
C PHE A 100 -5.05 2.12 12.40
N GLY A 101 -5.06 3.44 12.28
CA GLY A 101 -5.41 4.34 13.38
C GLY A 101 -6.91 4.47 13.64
N TRP A 102 -7.76 4.24 12.64
CA TRP A 102 -9.21 4.27 12.83
C TRP A 102 -9.73 2.96 13.37
N VAL A 103 -10.31 3.01 14.57
CA VAL A 103 -10.89 1.84 15.25
C VAL A 103 -12.27 2.15 15.82
N LYS A 104 -13.06 1.09 16.01
CA LYS A 104 -14.31 1.11 16.76
C LYS A 104 -14.03 1.11 18.27
N SER A 105 -15.07 1.29 19.07
CA SER A 105 -14.98 1.24 20.54
C SER A 105 -14.47 -0.10 21.09
N ASP A 106 -14.68 -1.19 20.35
CA ASP A 106 -14.17 -2.54 20.67
C ASP A 106 -12.72 -2.78 20.23
N GLY A 107 -12.05 -1.76 19.69
CA GLY A 107 -10.66 -1.82 19.22
C GLY A 107 -10.51 -2.42 17.82
N LYS A 108 -11.59 -2.85 17.17
CA LYS A 108 -11.53 -3.39 15.80
C LYS A 108 -11.32 -2.28 14.77
N ARG A 109 -10.49 -2.57 13.75
CA ARG A 109 -10.19 -1.59 12.70
C ARG A 109 -11.41 -1.21 11.87
N ARG A 110 -11.47 0.06 11.47
CA ARG A 110 -12.47 0.56 10.53
C ARG A 110 -12.22 0.02 9.13
N PHE A 111 -10.98 0.23 8.63
CA PHE A 111 -10.61 -0.16 7.28
C PHE A 111 -10.26 -1.64 7.21
N ARG A 112 -11.07 -2.37 6.45
CA ARG A 112 -10.94 -3.80 6.20
C ARG A 112 -10.32 -4.09 4.83
N ARG A 113 -10.32 -3.08 3.96
CA ARG A 113 -9.76 -3.12 2.61
C ARG A 113 -8.96 -1.86 2.35
N SER A 114 -7.80 -2.01 1.73
CA SER A 114 -6.99 -0.88 1.27
C SER A 114 -6.57 -1.09 -0.17
N TYR A 115 -6.59 -0.01 -0.95
CA TYR A 115 -6.09 0.06 -2.31
C TYR A 115 -5.07 1.18 -2.40
N ILE A 116 -3.84 0.83 -2.70
CA ILE A 116 -2.70 1.75 -2.77
C ILE A 116 -2.09 1.61 -4.16
N GLU A 117 -2.25 2.62 -4.99
CA GLU A 117 -1.69 2.66 -6.33
C GLU A 117 -0.60 3.71 -6.38
N VAL A 118 0.65 3.28 -6.64
CA VAL A 118 1.83 4.14 -6.64
C VAL A 118 2.88 3.61 -7.61
N PRO A 119 3.61 4.48 -8.35
CA PRO A 119 4.60 4.07 -9.34
C PRO A 119 5.69 3.16 -8.80
N ARG A 120 6.45 2.54 -9.71
CA ARG A 120 7.63 1.75 -9.36
C ARG A 120 8.70 2.61 -8.68
N GLY A 121 9.48 1.99 -7.80
CA GLY A 121 10.56 2.66 -7.08
C GLY A 121 10.13 3.29 -5.76
N ASN A 122 8.83 3.38 -5.45
CA ASN A 122 8.29 3.99 -4.24
C ASN A 122 8.16 3.00 -3.04
N ALA A 123 9.07 2.05 -2.90
CA ALA A 123 9.21 1.13 -1.75
C ALA A 123 7.95 0.31 -1.37
N LYS A 124 7.07 0.01 -2.35
CA LYS A 124 5.82 -0.76 -2.15
C LYS A 124 6.02 -2.07 -1.37
N SER A 125 6.90 -2.94 -1.90
CA SER A 125 7.11 -4.28 -1.34
C SER A 125 7.74 -4.22 0.04
N THR A 126 8.68 -3.28 0.28
CA THR A 126 9.27 -3.04 1.61
C THR A 126 8.20 -2.69 2.64
N LEU A 127 7.29 -1.76 2.29
CA LEU A 127 6.20 -1.35 3.17
C LEU A 127 5.25 -2.53 3.46
N SER A 128 4.85 -3.28 2.42
CA SER A 128 3.96 -4.44 2.56
C SER A 128 4.59 -5.56 3.40
N SER A 129 5.90 -5.80 3.24
CA SER A 129 6.65 -6.77 4.03
C SER A 129 6.66 -6.43 5.52
N ALA A 130 6.90 -5.16 5.84
CA ALA A 130 6.90 -4.68 7.22
C ALA A 130 5.50 -4.74 7.85
N VAL A 131 4.45 -4.38 7.10
CA VAL A 131 3.05 -4.54 7.53
C VAL A 131 2.74 -6.02 7.75
N GLY A 132 3.16 -6.92 6.86
CA GLY A 132 2.97 -8.36 7.03
C GLY A 132 3.59 -8.90 8.32
N LEU A 133 4.80 -8.45 8.69
CA LEU A 133 5.43 -8.81 9.96
C LEU A 133 4.65 -8.29 11.19
N TYR A 134 4.11 -7.07 11.10
CA TYR A 134 3.25 -6.52 12.14
C TYR A 134 1.99 -7.38 12.32
N MET A 135 1.33 -7.71 11.21
CA MET A 135 0.10 -8.50 11.21
C MET A 135 0.33 -9.95 11.68
N LEU A 136 1.53 -10.51 11.43
CA LEU A 136 1.91 -11.82 11.94
C LEU A 136 2.04 -11.86 13.46
N ALA A 137 2.67 -10.83 14.05
CA ALA A 137 3.21 -10.96 15.40
C ALA A 137 2.73 -9.87 16.38
N ALA A 138 2.43 -8.66 15.90
CA ALA A 138 2.22 -7.49 16.75
C ALA A 138 0.78 -6.94 16.73
N ASP A 139 -0.07 -7.39 15.83
CA ASP A 139 -1.48 -6.95 15.69
C ASP A 139 -2.42 -7.62 16.72
N ARG A 140 -1.89 -8.48 17.58
CA ARG A 140 -2.58 -9.12 18.73
C ARG A 140 -3.67 -10.13 18.34
N GLU A 141 -3.69 -10.57 17.11
CA GLU A 141 -4.62 -11.60 16.63
C GLU A 141 -4.10 -13.01 16.96
N GLY A 142 -4.94 -13.86 17.51
CA GLY A 142 -4.62 -15.27 17.73
C GLY A 142 -4.79 -16.09 16.43
N GLY A 143 -3.83 -16.98 16.14
CA GLY A 143 -3.87 -17.81 14.93
C GLY A 143 -3.89 -16.97 13.66
N ALA A 144 -3.15 -15.87 13.62
CA ALA A 144 -3.15 -14.97 12.46
C ALA A 144 -2.61 -15.69 11.21
N GLU A 145 -3.44 -15.77 10.18
CA GLU A 145 -3.04 -16.25 8.86
C GLU A 145 -2.71 -15.04 7.97
N VAL A 146 -1.42 -14.88 7.69
CA VAL A 146 -0.86 -13.80 6.88
C VAL A 146 -0.38 -14.36 5.55
N TYR A 147 -0.82 -13.76 4.45
CA TYR A 147 -0.46 -14.22 3.11
C TYR A 147 0.00 -13.09 2.22
N SER A 148 1.10 -13.34 1.49
CA SER A 148 1.49 -12.57 0.32
C SER A 148 1.03 -13.31 -0.92
N LEU A 149 0.25 -12.65 -1.78
CA LEU A 149 -0.37 -13.26 -2.95
C LEU A 149 0.00 -12.49 -4.21
N ALA A 150 0.31 -13.22 -5.28
CA ALA A 150 0.57 -12.68 -6.60
C ALA A 150 0.18 -13.70 -7.69
N THR A 151 0.32 -13.32 -8.96
CA THR A 151 0.01 -14.21 -10.10
C THR A 151 0.87 -15.46 -10.11
N THR A 152 2.15 -15.34 -9.77
CA THR A 152 3.09 -16.45 -9.66
C THR A 152 3.66 -16.54 -8.24
N ARG A 153 4.12 -17.75 -7.88
CA ARG A 153 4.74 -17.99 -6.57
C ARG A 153 6.01 -17.15 -6.37
N ASP A 154 6.78 -16.94 -7.42
CA ASP A 154 8.02 -16.16 -7.34
C ASP A 154 7.71 -14.67 -7.10
N GLN A 155 6.66 -14.12 -7.69
CA GLN A 155 6.20 -12.76 -7.39
C GLN A 155 5.67 -12.65 -5.96
N ALA A 156 4.86 -13.61 -5.48
CA ALA A 156 4.38 -13.64 -4.11
C ALA A 156 5.54 -13.70 -3.09
N ARG A 157 6.64 -14.37 -3.45
CA ARG A 157 7.86 -14.44 -2.64
C ARG A 157 8.61 -13.12 -2.50
N ILE A 158 8.37 -12.12 -3.34
CA ILE A 158 9.06 -10.83 -3.22
C ILE A 158 8.75 -10.19 -1.87
N VAL A 159 7.48 -10.00 -1.55
CA VAL A 159 7.04 -9.43 -0.27
C VAL A 159 7.38 -10.35 0.89
N PHE A 160 7.10 -11.64 0.75
CA PHE A 160 7.40 -12.64 1.78
C PHE A 160 8.90 -12.78 2.07
N GLY A 161 9.75 -12.82 1.02
CA GLY A 161 11.20 -12.96 1.16
C GLY A 161 11.86 -11.74 1.79
N ASP A 162 11.35 -10.54 1.47
CA ASP A 162 11.80 -9.31 2.14
C ASP A 162 11.41 -9.35 3.62
N ALA A 163 10.19 -9.78 3.95
CA ALA A 163 9.75 -9.97 5.33
C ALA A 163 10.60 -11.01 6.08
N GLN A 164 10.94 -12.15 5.43
CA GLN A 164 11.86 -13.15 6.00
C GLN A 164 13.24 -12.55 6.31
N THR A 165 13.78 -11.78 5.37
CA THR A 165 15.08 -11.13 5.54
C THR A 165 15.05 -10.08 6.64
N MET A 166 14.02 -9.25 6.70
CA MET A 166 13.80 -8.30 7.82
C MET A 166 13.77 -9.03 9.16
N ALA A 167 13.01 -10.12 9.25
CA ALA A 167 12.92 -10.92 10.46
C ALA A 167 14.27 -11.56 10.85
N ARG A 168 15.03 -12.10 9.89
CA ARG A 168 16.37 -12.67 10.14
C ARG A 168 17.35 -11.62 10.66
N LEU A 169 17.33 -10.42 10.09
CA LEU A 169 18.18 -9.30 10.48
C LEU A 169 17.73 -8.60 11.79
N SER A 170 16.58 -8.99 12.35
CA SER A 170 16.00 -8.41 13.56
C SER A 170 15.87 -9.43 14.70
N PRO A 171 16.98 -9.83 15.39
CA PRO A 171 16.92 -10.77 16.49
C PRO A 171 15.98 -10.32 17.63
N GLY A 172 15.97 -9.03 17.94
CA GLY A 172 15.07 -8.45 18.94
C GLY A 172 13.59 -8.66 18.62
N PHE A 173 13.20 -8.54 17.34
CA PHE A 173 11.85 -8.85 16.88
C PHE A 173 11.54 -10.34 17.06
N ARG A 174 12.42 -11.22 16.58
CA ARG A 174 12.21 -12.68 16.69
C ARG A 174 12.08 -13.13 18.13
N ASN A 175 12.96 -12.65 18.99
CA ASN A 175 12.94 -13.02 20.42
C ASN A 175 11.70 -12.48 21.14
N ARG A 176 11.32 -11.21 20.88
CA ARG A 176 10.16 -10.59 21.51
C ARG A 176 8.84 -11.28 21.19
N PHE A 177 8.68 -11.71 19.93
CA PHE A 177 7.43 -12.28 19.44
C PHE A 177 7.51 -13.80 19.18
N ALA A 178 8.62 -14.44 19.54
CA ALA A 178 8.87 -15.87 19.30
C ALA A 178 8.66 -16.28 17.84
N VAL A 179 9.09 -15.43 16.89
CA VAL A 179 8.94 -15.67 15.45
C VAL A 179 10.04 -16.62 14.97
N ASN A 180 9.62 -17.75 14.43
CA ASN A 180 10.48 -18.69 13.73
C ASN A 180 10.42 -18.43 12.22
N VAL A 181 11.60 -18.45 11.58
CA VAL A 181 11.75 -18.16 10.15
C VAL A 181 12.21 -19.42 9.44
N GLY A 182 11.29 -20.14 8.81
CA GLY A 182 11.56 -21.32 7.98
C GLY A 182 11.92 -20.95 6.54
N ALA A 183 12.04 -21.97 5.67
CA ALA A 183 12.32 -21.78 4.24
C ALA A 183 11.12 -21.24 3.47
N HIS A 184 9.91 -21.70 3.81
CA HIS A 184 8.67 -21.42 3.07
C HIS A 184 7.61 -20.71 3.89
N ASN A 185 7.79 -20.61 5.20
CA ASN A 185 6.88 -19.92 6.10
C ASN A 185 7.64 -19.22 7.23
N MET A 186 6.96 -18.29 7.87
CA MET A 186 7.27 -17.82 9.22
C MET A 186 6.10 -18.17 10.12
N HIS A 187 6.38 -18.49 11.39
CA HIS A 187 5.34 -18.87 12.33
C HIS A 187 5.65 -18.42 13.75
N VAL A 188 4.58 -18.25 14.54
CA VAL A 188 4.62 -17.97 15.97
C VAL A 188 3.87 -19.09 16.66
N LEU A 189 4.59 -20.10 17.20
CA LEU A 189 3.99 -21.29 17.80
C LEU A 189 3.04 -20.98 18.95
N GLN A 190 3.38 -19.98 19.78
CA GLN A 190 2.57 -19.59 20.94
C GLN A 190 1.17 -19.11 20.59
N THR A 191 0.99 -18.51 19.41
CA THR A 191 -0.29 -17.97 18.95
C THR A 191 -0.92 -18.81 17.84
N GLY A 192 -0.17 -19.77 17.26
CA GLY A 192 -0.57 -20.52 16.08
C GLY A 192 -0.58 -19.68 14.79
N SER A 193 0.10 -18.53 14.80
CA SER A 193 0.13 -17.60 13.64
C SER A 193 1.15 -18.02 12.60
N LYS A 194 0.86 -17.74 11.32
CA LYS A 194 1.75 -18.04 10.19
C LYS A 194 1.77 -16.95 9.13
N PHE A 195 2.88 -16.85 8.40
CA PHE A 195 3.02 -16.02 7.21
C PHE A 195 3.62 -16.85 6.07
N GLU A 196 2.94 -16.87 4.93
CA GLU A 196 3.28 -17.68 3.76
C GLU A 196 3.08 -16.90 2.46
N ALA A 197 3.82 -17.30 1.40
CA ALA A 197 3.59 -16.82 0.04
C ALA A 197 2.71 -17.82 -0.72
N LEU A 198 1.61 -17.34 -1.31
CA LEU A 198 0.68 -18.13 -2.11
C LEU A 198 0.58 -17.59 -3.54
N SER A 199 0.26 -18.46 -4.50
CA SER A 199 0.02 -18.08 -5.90
C SER A 199 -1.35 -18.53 -6.36
N ALA A 200 -1.83 -17.90 -7.46
CA ALA A 200 -3.10 -18.24 -8.10
C ALA A 200 -3.17 -19.67 -8.65
N GLU A 201 -2.02 -20.32 -8.86
CA GLU A 201 -1.92 -21.60 -9.56
C GLU A 201 -2.24 -22.85 -8.69
N GLY A 202 -2.73 -22.66 -7.49
CA GLY A 202 -3.06 -23.78 -6.58
C GLY A 202 -4.54 -23.86 -6.24
N SER A 203 -5.13 -25.05 -6.36
CA SER A 203 -6.49 -25.39 -5.91
C SER A 203 -6.72 -25.28 -4.39
N THR A 204 -5.74 -24.77 -3.65
CA THR A 204 -5.68 -24.73 -2.18
C THR A 204 -6.06 -23.37 -1.57
N LEU A 205 -6.59 -22.44 -2.37
CA LEU A 205 -6.97 -21.11 -1.87
C LEU A 205 -8.32 -21.11 -1.14
N ASP A 206 -9.14 -22.13 -1.33
CA ASP A 206 -10.42 -22.27 -0.62
C ASP A 206 -10.21 -22.67 0.85
N GLY A 207 -11.03 -22.11 1.71
CA GLY A 207 -11.02 -22.46 3.14
C GLY A 207 -10.09 -21.61 4.02
N LEU A 208 -9.28 -20.70 3.46
CA LEU A 208 -8.39 -19.81 4.21
C LEU A 208 -9.17 -18.95 5.21
N ASN A 209 -8.56 -18.70 6.37
CA ASN A 209 -9.07 -17.83 7.42
C ASN A 209 -8.14 -16.63 7.59
N ILE A 210 -8.15 -15.74 6.59
CA ILE A 210 -7.16 -14.71 6.36
C ILE A 210 -7.29 -13.58 7.38
N HIS A 211 -6.22 -13.31 8.13
CA HIS A 211 -6.07 -12.11 8.93
C HIS A 211 -5.48 -10.96 8.13
N PHE A 212 -4.48 -11.25 7.30
CA PHE A 212 -3.87 -10.27 6.38
C PHE A 212 -3.60 -10.90 5.03
N GLY A 213 -4.24 -10.38 4.00
CA GLY A 213 -4.00 -10.77 2.61
C GLY A 213 -3.36 -9.60 1.85
N CYS A 214 -2.07 -9.72 1.53
CA CYS A 214 -1.35 -8.75 0.71
C CYS A 214 -1.36 -9.21 -0.74
N ILE A 215 -2.06 -8.48 -1.60
CA ILE A 215 -2.02 -8.66 -3.05
C ILE A 215 -1.07 -7.61 -3.62
N ASP A 216 0.11 -8.05 -4.06
CA ASP A 216 1.08 -7.20 -4.75
C ASP A 216 0.86 -7.27 -6.26
N GLU A 217 1.07 -6.13 -6.93
CA GLU A 217 0.96 -5.97 -8.38
C GLU A 217 -0.38 -6.48 -8.96
N LEU A 218 -1.52 -6.06 -8.35
CA LEU A 218 -2.87 -6.47 -8.78
C LEU A 218 -3.13 -6.21 -10.28
N HIS A 219 -2.47 -5.20 -10.88
CA HIS A 219 -2.58 -4.91 -12.32
C HIS A 219 -2.13 -6.07 -13.23
N ALA A 220 -1.30 -6.98 -12.72
CA ALA A 220 -0.79 -8.15 -13.47
C ALA A 220 -1.75 -9.35 -13.41
N HIS A 221 -2.77 -9.32 -12.55
CA HIS A 221 -3.73 -10.41 -12.42
C HIS A 221 -4.70 -10.44 -13.60
N LYS A 222 -4.71 -11.57 -14.34
CA LYS A 222 -5.59 -11.76 -15.50
C LYS A 222 -7.04 -12.05 -15.11
N THR A 223 -7.25 -12.65 -13.94
CA THR A 223 -8.56 -13.03 -13.41
C THR A 223 -8.76 -12.45 -12.03
N ARG A 224 -10.01 -12.39 -11.58
CA ARG A 224 -10.36 -11.92 -10.25
C ARG A 224 -10.18 -12.95 -9.14
N THR A 225 -9.85 -14.20 -9.47
CA THR A 225 -9.85 -15.35 -8.56
C THR A 225 -9.08 -15.10 -7.27
N VAL A 226 -7.84 -14.58 -7.34
CA VAL A 226 -7.04 -14.29 -6.14
C VAL A 226 -7.69 -13.21 -5.29
N TYR A 227 -8.18 -12.15 -5.91
CA TYR A 227 -8.85 -11.06 -5.20
C TYR A 227 -10.09 -11.57 -4.46
N ASP A 228 -10.96 -12.30 -5.12
CA ASP A 228 -12.21 -12.82 -4.56
C ASP A 228 -11.97 -13.80 -3.41
N VAL A 229 -10.97 -14.68 -3.54
CA VAL A 229 -10.59 -15.62 -2.47
C VAL A 229 -10.07 -14.88 -1.25
N VAL A 230 -9.23 -13.86 -1.43
CA VAL A 230 -8.73 -13.08 -0.31
C VAL A 230 -9.85 -12.27 0.33
N GLU A 231 -10.69 -11.62 -0.46
CA GLU A 231 -11.83 -10.85 0.04
C GLU A 231 -12.79 -11.72 0.87
N THR A 232 -13.16 -12.89 0.36
CA THR A 232 -14.01 -13.85 1.09
C THR A 232 -13.30 -14.46 2.29
N GLY A 233 -12.01 -14.78 2.17
CA GLY A 233 -11.20 -15.32 3.25
C GLY A 233 -11.03 -14.36 4.44
N THR A 234 -10.98 -13.05 4.17
CA THR A 234 -10.93 -12.01 5.20
C THR A 234 -12.29 -11.83 5.90
N GLY A 235 -13.40 -12.27 5.31
CA GLY A 235 -14.74 -12.18 5.90
C GLY A 235 -14.93 -12.99 7.19
N LYS A 236 -14.09 -13.99 7.43
CA LYS A 236 -14.17 -14.88 8.60
C LYS A 236 -13.62 -14.26 9.90
N ARG A 237 -12.93 -13.13 9.83
CA ARG A 237 -12.33 -12.45 10.99
C ARG A 237 -12.82 -11.02 11.11
N ASP A 238 -13.08 -10.58 12.31
CA ASP A 238 -13.54 -9.21 12.60
C ASP A 238 -12.49 -8.14 12.35
N ASN A 239 -11.20 -8.49 12.48
CA ASN A 239 -10.09 -7.54 12.41
C ASN A 239 -9.11 -7.81 11.28
N SER A 240 -9.56 -8.49 10.21
CA SER A 240 -8.75 -8.77 9.01
C SER A 240 -8.51 -7.54 8.15
N LEU A 241 -7.53 -7.63 7.26
CA LEU A 241 -7.20 -6.60 6.29
C LEU A 241 -6.82 -7.22 4.93
N LEU A 242 -7.55 -6.85 3.88
CA LEU A 242 -7.13 -7.00 2.50
C LEU A 242 -6.29 -5.78 2.11
N TRP A 243 -5.01 -6.01 1.83
CA TRP A 243 -4.04 -4.99 1.47
C TRP A 243 -3.64 -5.14 0.00
N VAL A 244 -4.16 -4.26 -0.84
CA VAL A 244 -3.79 -4.20 -2.26
C VAL A 244 -2.79 -3.08 -2.47
N ILE A 245 -1.65 -3.42 -3.08
CA ILE A 245 -0.64 -2.44 -3.48
C ILE A 245 -0.20 -2.73 -4.91
N THR A 246 -0.23 -1.73 -5.79
CA THR A 246 -0.05 -1.93 -7.22
C THR A 246 0.50 -0.70 -7.93
N THR A 247 0.88 -0.86 -9.19
CA THR A 247 1.03 0.23 -10.17
C THR A 247 -0.16 0.23 -11.12
N ALA A 248 -0.26 1.24 -11.97
CA ALA A 248 -1.14 1.22 -13.12
C ALA A 248 -0.76 0.07 -14.10
N GLY A 249 -1.68 -0.26 -14.97
CA GLY A 249 -1.53 -1.28 -16.00
C GLY A 249 -2.12 -0.85 -17.33
N SER A 250 -2.29 -1.83 -18.25
CA SER A 250 -2.92 -1.62 -19.57
C SER A 250 -4.29 -2.30 -19.69
N ASN A 251 -4.60 -3.26 -18.81
CA ASN A 251 -5.89 -3.98 -18.86
C ASN A 251 -6.97 -3.21 -18.11
N ARG A 252 -7.71 -2.35 -18.83
CA ARG A 252 -8.82 -1.56 -18.25
C ARG A 252 -10.11 -2.36 -18.02
N SER A 253 -10.18 -3.61 -18.45
CA SER A 253 -11.31 -4.52 -18.18
C SER A 253 -11.02 -5.51 -17.05
N GLY A 254 -9.81 -5.48 -16.48
CA GLY A 254 -9.38 -6.40 -15.42
C GLY A 254 -9.76 -5.94 -14.01
N ILE A 255 -9.62 -6.87 -13.06
CA ILE A 255 -9.97 -6.66 -11.64
C ILE A 255 -9.29 -5.42 -11.02
N CYS A 256 -8.04 -5.12 -11.38
CA CYS A 256 -7.34 -3.98 -10.82
C CYS A 256 -8.00 -2.65 -11.22
N TYR A 257 -8.41 -2.50 -12.48
CA TYR A 257 -9.10 -1.30 -12.94
C TYR A 257 -10.52 -1.20 -12.39
N GLU A 258 -11.20 -2.34 -12.17
CA GLU A 258 -12.50 -2.38 -11.50
C GLU A 258 -12.40 -1.86 -10.06
N VAL A 259 -11.42 -2.36 -9.28
CA VAL A 259 -11.18 -1.89 -7.90
C VAL A 259 -10.75 -0.42 -7.89
N ARG A 260 -9.90 0.00 -8.84
CA ARG A 260 -9.54 1.41 -9.02
C ARG A 260 -10.77 2.28 -9.27
N SER A 261 -11.66 1.85 -10.15
CA SER A 261 -12.90 2.58 -10.47
C SER A 261 -13.82 2.69 -9.26
N PHE A 262 -13.91 1.63 -8.45
CA PHE A 262 -14.62 1.67 -7.17
C PHE A 262 -14.00 2.72 -6.24
N VAL A 263 -12.68 2.73 -6.07
CA VAL A 263 -11.96 3.67 -5.22
C VAL A 263 -12.10 5.12 -5.71
N THR A 264 -12.00 5.38 -7.01
CA THR A 264 -12.18 6.74 -7.54
C THR A 264 -13.60 7.27 -7.32
N LYS A 265 -14.63 6.42 -7.47
CA LYS A 265 -16.02 6.77 -7.14
C LYS A 265 -16.20 7.05 -5.64
N LEU A 266 -15.56 6.26 -4.77
CA LEU A 266 -15.55 6.47 -3.33
C LEU A 266 -14.90 7.82 -2.96
N LEU A 267 -13.74 8.13 -3.55
CA LEU A 267 -13.03 9.40 -3.33
C LEU A 267 -13.81 10.60 -3.89
N ASN A 268 -14.58 10.42 -4.95
CA ASN A 268 -15.52 11.40 -5.48
C ASN A 268 -16.84 11.49 -4.69
N ARG A 269 -16.99 10.69 -3.62
CA ARG A 269 -18.21 10.65 -2.78
C ARG A 269 -19.50 10.30 -3.56
N VAL A 270 -19.37 9.50 -4.61
CA VAL A 270 -20.53 8.96 -5.33
C VAL A 270 -21.31 8.00 -4.42
N PHE A 271 -20.61 7.32 -3.53
CA PHE A 271 -21.17 6.52 -2.44
C PHE A 271 -20.24 6.54 -1.22
N GLU A 272 -20.72 6.06 -0.07
CA GLU A 272 -19.93 5.91 1.14
C GLU A 272 -19.60 4.44 1.41
N ASP A 273 -18.34 4.16 1.76
CA ASP A 273 -17.88 2.89 2.32
C ASP A 273 -16.82 3.17 3.39
N ASP A 274 -17.22 2.99 4.64
CA ASP A 274 -16.34 3.23 5.78
C ASP A 274 -15.26 2.16 5.96
N SER A 275 -15.38 1.00 5.29
CA SER A 275 -14.44 -0.11 5.39
C SER A 275 -13.33 -0.08 4.34
N GLN A 276 -13.46 0.75 3.30
CA GLN A 276 -12.52 0.85 2.19
C GLN A 276 -11.62 2.08 2.34
N PHE A 277 -10.31 1.88 2.39
CA PHE A 277 -9.30 2.92 2.18
C PHE A 277 -8.82 2.89 0.73
N GLY A 278 -8.53 4.07 0.17
CA GLY A 278 -7.96 4.19 -1.16
C GLY A 278 -7.09 5.43 -1.30
N ILE A 279 -5.97 5.27 -2.01
CA ILE A 279 -5.08 6.35 -2.43
C ILE A 279 -4.40 5.99 -3.75
N ILE A 280 -4.33 6.95 -4.66
CA ILE A 280 -3.77 6.78 -5.99
C ILE A 280 -2.81 7.92 -6.26
N TYR A 281 -1.53 7.61 -6.44
CA TYR A 281 -0.51 8.55 -6.88
C TYR A 281 -0.36 8.43 -8.41
N GLY A 282 -0.25 9.54 -9.10
CA GLY A 282 -0.11 9.56 -10.55
C GLY A 282 -0.25 10.98 -11.10
N LEU A 283 -0.65 11.08 -12.35
CA LEU A 283 -0.93 12.35 -13.02
C LEU A 283 -2.44 12.62 -13.04
N ASP A 284 -2.79 13.89 -13.17
CA ASP A 284 -4.15 14.33 -13.48
C ASP A 284 -4.35 14.39 -15.01
N GLU A 285 -5.60 14.44 -15.43
CA GLU A 285 -5.94 14.65 -16.84
C GLU A 285 -5.43 16.03 -17.29
N GLY A 286 -4.71 16.04 -18.42
CA GLY A 286 -4.11 17.25 -18.97
C GLY A 286 -2.71 17.58 -18.47
N ASP A 287 -2.15 16.85 -17.51
CA ASP A 287 -0.75 17.01 -17.12
C ASP A 287 0.20 16.70 -18.27
N ASP A 288 1.20 17.54 -18.47
CA ASP A 288 2.27 17.25 -19.43
C ASP A 288 3.25 16.22 -18.85
N TRP A 289 3.14 14.96 -19.30
CA TRP A 289 3.99 13.87 -18.85
C TRP A 289 5.48 14.07 -19.14
N THR A 290 5.84 15.04 -20.01
CA THR A 290 7.23 15.39 -20.37
C THR A 290 7.82 16.42 -19.41
N ALA A 291 7.00 17.08 -18.59
CA ALA A 291 7.45 18.03 -17.59
C ALA A 291 8.12 17.32 -16.38
N LYS A 292 9.16 17.96 -15.81
CA LYS A 292 9.82 17.45 -14.60
C LYS A 292 8.86 17.37 -13.42
N ASP A 293 7.96 18.33 -13.27
CA ASP A 293 6.99 18.38 -12.17
C ASP A 293 6.04 17.16 -12.20
N SER A 294 5.77 16.59 -13.39
CA SER A 294 5.00 15.35 -13.50
C SER A 294 5.71 14.14 -12.89
N LEU A 295 7.05 14.10 -12.93
CA LEU A 295 7.82 13.07 -12.24
C LEU A 295 7.70 13.21 -10.73
N ILE A 296 7.78 14.43 -10.22
CA ILE A 296 7.67 14.74 -8.78
C ILE A 296 6.26 14.44 -8.29
N LYS A 297 5.25 14.91 -9.03
CA LYS A 297 3.82 14.74 -8.71
C LYS A 297 3.40 13.28 -8.55
N ALA A 298 3.89 12.43 -9.45
CA ALA A 298 3.55 11.01 -9.45
C ALA A 298 4.31 10.19 -8.39
N ASN A 299 5.50 10.65 -7.96
CA ASN A 299 6.41 9.84 -7.16
C ASN A 299 6.64 10.40 -5.76
N PRO A 300 5.89 9.94 -4.74
CA PRO A 300 6.02 10.47 -3.38
C PRO A 300 7.40 10.22 -2.72
N ASN A 301 8.21 9.29 -3.24
CA ASN A 301 9.59 9.05 -2.82
C ASN A 301 10.64 9.75 -3.71
N TRP A 302 10.26 10.82 -4.40
CA TRP A 302 11.20 11.61 -5.19
C TRP A 302 12.37 12.13 -4.35
N GLY A 303 13.59 11.96 -4.85
CA GLY A 303 14.81 12.33 -4.14
C GLY A 303 15.27 11.32 -3.06
N ILE A 304 14.49 10.28 -2.78
CA ILE A 304 14.79 9.25 -1.77
C ILE A 304 15.10 7.91 -2.46
N SER A 305 14.09 7.15 -2.82
CA SER A 305 14.26 5.91 -3.58
C SER A 305 14.00 6.10 -5.08
N VAL A 306 13.23 7.10 -5.47
CA VAL A 306 13.05 7.53 -6.86
C VAL A 306 14.02 8.68 -7.14
N ARG A 307 15.13 8.37 -7.79
CA ARG A 307 16.23 9.32 -8.00
C ARG A 307 16.14 10.02 -9.35
N GLU A 308 16.37 11.33 -9.35
CA GLU A 308 16.33 12.17 -10.54
C GLU A 308 17.26 11.67 -11.65
N GLU A 309 18.50 11.34 -11.27
CA GLU A 309 19.53 10.86 -12.20
C GLU A 309 19.18 9.55 -12.91
N ILE A 310 18.16 8.82 -12.42
CA ILE A 310 17.64 7.60 -13.06
C ILE A 310 16.39 7.91 -13.87
N LEU A 311 15.46 8.69 -13.32
CA LEU A 311 14.14 8.83 -13.91
C LEU A 311 14.10 9.83 -15.06
N VAL A 312 14.87 10.93 -14.98
CA VAL A 312 14.96 11.95 -16.05
C VAL A 312 15.52 11.36 -17.35
N PRO A 313 16.62 10.58 -17.36
CA PRO A 313 17.07 9.90 -18.57
C PRO A 313 16.07 8.90 -19.16
N LEU A 314 15.29 8.20 -18.32
CA LEU A 314 14.24 7.30 -18.78
C LEU A 314 13.08 8.06 -19.44
N GLN A 315 12.70 9.22 -18.90
CA GLN A 315 11.72 10.13 -19.51
C GLN A 315 12.22 10.64 -20.86
N ALA A 316 13.46 11.14 -20.93
CA ALA A 316 14.06 11.62 -22.18
C ALA A 316 14.12 10.52 -23.25
N LYS A 317 14.45 9.28 -22.84
CA LYS A 317 14.39 8.12 -23.74
C LYS A 317 12.96 7.86 -24.25
N ALA A 318 11.96 7.91 -23.36
CA ALA A 318 10.57 7.69 -23.74
C ALA A 318 10.06 8.78 -24.70
N MET A 319 10.53 10.02 -24.56
CA MET A 319 10.21 11.11 -25.49
C MET A 319 10.78 10.90 -26.90
N GLN A 320 11.90 10.17 -27.01
CA GLN A 320 12.55 9.87 -28.30
C GLN A 320 12.08 8.55 -28.94
N LEU A 321 11.53 7.63 -28.14
CA LEU A 321 11.13 6.29 -28.58
C LEU A 321 9.65 6.03 -28.29
N PRO A 322 8.75 6.15 -29.29
CA PRO A 322 7.30 5.94 -29.11
C PRO A 322 6.97 4.60 -28.44
N SER A 323 7.72 3.53 -28.76
CA SER A 323 7.52 2.21 -28.13
C SER A 323 7.82 2.17 -26.64
N ALA A 324 8.57 3.14 -26.09
CA ALA A 324 8.90 3.22 -24.67
C ALA A 324 7.87 4.04 -23.86
N VAL A 325 7.03 4.86 -24.53
CA VAL A 325 6.10 5.81 -23.87
C VAL A 325 5.15 5.10 -22.94
N ASN A 326 4.42 4.09 -23.42
CA ASN A 326 3.40 3.41 -22.63
C ASN A 326 4.00 2.72 -21.38
N ASN A 327 5.18 2.09 -21.53
CA ASN A 327 5.87 1.49 -20.39
C ASN A 327 6.32 2.54 -19.38
N PHE A 328 6.86 3.68 -19.86
CA PHE A 328 7.27 4.78 -18.99
C PHE A 328 6.09 5.37 -18.22
N LYS A 329 5.02 5.74 -18.92
CA LYS A 329 3.80 6.29 -18.34
C LYS A 329 3.19 5.35 -17.28
N THR A 330 3.04 4.07 -17.63
CA THR A 330 2.47 3.07 -16.72
C THR A 330 3.33 2.86 -15.47
N LYS A 331 4.65 2.71 -15.63
CA LYS A 331 5.53 2.28 -14.55
C LYS A 331 6.05 3.42 -13.68
N HIS A 332 6.21 4.62 -14.26
CA HIS A 332 6.86 5.73 -13.58
C HIS A 332 5.93 6.93 -13.32
N LEU A 333 4.84 7.04 -14.05
CA LEU A 333 3.84 8.08 -13.86
C LEU A 333 2.48 7.53 -13.38
N ASN A 334 2.37 6.20 -13.31
CA ASN A 334 1.17 5.49 -12.86
C ASN A 334 -0.08 5.84 -13.67
N GLU A 335 0.12 6.01 -14.97
CA GLU A 335 -0.93 6.32 -15.92
C GLU A 335 -1.45 5.04 -16.58
N TRP A 336 -2.77 4.85 -16.57
CA TRP A 336 -3.41 3.73 -17.26
C TRP A 336 -3.47 3.99 -18.76
N VAL A 337 -2.75 3.18 -19.53
CA VAL A 337 -2.68 3.29 -20.99
C VAL A 337 -3.46 2.16 -21.66
N SER A 338 -4.04 2.40 -22.84
CA SER A 338 -4.59 1.33 -23.65
C SER A 338 -3.47 0.69 -24.47
N ALA A 339 -3.51 -0.64 -24.64
CA ALA A 339 -2.50 -1.36 -25.41
C ALA A 339 -2.45 -0.92 -26.89
N ASP A 340 -3.55 -0.39 -27.40
CA ASP A 340 -3.74 -0.03 -28.81
C ASP A 340 -3.17 1.34 -29.21
N THR A 341 -2.73 2.18 -28.25
CA THR A 341 -2.26 3.56 -28.54
C THR A 341 -0.77 3.66 -28.87
N ALA A 342 -0.02 2.56 -28.98
CA ALA A 342 1.43 2.59 -29.15
C ALA A 342 1.91 2.76 -30.63
N TRP A 343 1.02 2.87 -31.60
CA TRP A 343 1.45 2.78 -33.02
C TRP A 343 1.74 4.13 -33.68
N MET A 344 1.19 5.24 -33.19
CA MET A 344 1.42 6.54 -33.80
C MET A 344 1.49 7.67 -32.75
N ASP A 345 2.52 8.51 -32.83
CA ASP A 345 2.57 9.75 -32.07
C ASP A 345 1.68 10.79 -32.75
N MET A 346 0.50 11.04 -32.18
CA MET A 346 -0.47 12.01 -32.75
C MET A 346 0.11 13.42 -32.86
N ARG A 347 1.05 13.83 -32.00
CA ARG A 347 1.71 15.14 -32.10
C ARG A 347 2.59 15.25 -33.37
N SER A 348 3.30 14.16 -33.68
CA SER A 348 4.08 14.09 -34.93
C SER A 348 3.19 14.00 -36.18
N TRP A 349 2.01 13.38 -36.04
CA TRP A 349 1.00 13.35 -37.11
C TRP A 349 0.40 14.74 -37.34
N ASP A 350 -0.05 15.43 -36.30
CA ASP A 350 -0.63 16.77 -36.39
C ASP A 350 0.40 17.81 -36.88
N ALA A 351 1.69 17.62 -36.56
CA ALA A 351 2.78 18.47 -37.05
C ALA A 351 3.19 18.18 -38.52
N SER A 352 2.73 17.07 -39.11
CA SER A 352 3.02 16.67 -40.49
C SER A 352 1.89 17.03 -41.49
N ALA A 353 0.79 17.58 -40.98
CA ALA A 353 -0.32 18.11 -41.78
C ALA A 353 -0.14 19.60 -42.01
#